data_02d57fb63363c4a1fa54da13cd240bbe
#
_entry.id   02d57fb63363c4a1fa54da13cd240bbe
#
_cell.length_a   1.000
_cell.length_b   1.000
_cell.length_c   1.000
_cell.angle_alpha   90.00
_cell.angle_beta   90.00
_cell.angle_gamma   90.00
#
_symmetry.space_group_name_H-M   'P 1'
#
loop_
_entity.id
_entity.type
_entity.pdbx_description
1 polymer ?
#
loop_
_entity_poly.entity_id
_entity_poly.type
_entity_poly.pdbx_seq_one_letter_code
_entity_poly.pdbx_strand_id
1 'polypeptide(L)'
;VRYPGGMMGTKKHLLPKALRFSAGTLTEQSALALLKKHARGKFAKSSTLRAAKRFIEQRVAGDRADSDILHHVGRVSLEELVTGRRPRIGLLIVEGDLTVKGRYEDSLDPESVVIVTGSLRARDVITAGFLEVHGDLVAGQSILFVDNDACGEVFGDVSAPFVYTNYHAVKVHGGVNARLVTGDAKHIRSTKPYAFIEETDPRVRDALSPRLLKVFADEIFEDEEGEEADAEAPWIDAIDVEKLAAFVRRGHPALAQPAPGRRKK
;
A
#
# COMPACT_ATOMS: atom_id res chain seq x y z
N VAL A 1 -20.57 -41.15 -7.05
CA VAL A 1 -20.11 -40.69 -5.73
C VAL A 1 -20.73 -39.31 -5.53
N ARG A 2 -21.70 -39.18 -4.61
CA ARG A 2 -22.35 -37.91 -4.28
C ARG A 2 -21.51 -37.21 -3.22
N TYR A 3 -21.05 -35.99 -3.48
CA TYR A 3 -20.46 -35.12 -2.47
C TYR A 3 -21.58 -34.45 -1.64
N PRO A 4 -21.54 -34.51 -0.31
CA PRO A 4 -22.51 -33.80 0.51
C PRO A 4 -22.22 -32.31 0.47
N GLY A 5 -23.17 -31.52 -0.05
CA GLY A 5 -23.17 -30.08 -0.05
C GLY A 5 -23.29 -29.52 1.38
N GLY A 6 -22.15 -29.22 2.02
CA GLY A 6 -22.14 -28.44 3.23
C GLY A 6 -22.45 -26.99 2.90
N MET A 7 -23.61 -26.48 3.35
CA MET A 7 -23.89 -25.05 3.37
C MET A 7 -22.86 -24.35 4.26
N MET A 8 -21.78 -23.82 3.66
CA MET A 8 -20.93 -22.83 4.33
C MET A 8 -21.75 -21.55 4.49
N GLY A 9 -22.18 -21.33 5.73
CA GLY A 9 -22.78 -20.05 6.12
C GLY A 9 -21.84 -18.93 5.75
N THR A 10 -22.23 -18.11 4.78
CA THR A 10 -21.53 -16.89 4.39
C THR A 10 -21.47 -15.97 5.59
N LYS A 11 -20.35 -15.97 6.33
CA LYS A 11 -20.02 -14.88 7.25
C LYS A 11 -20.00 -13.62 6.38
N LYS A 12 -21.01 -12.78 6.52
CA LYS A 12 -21.03 -11.42 5.97
C LYS A 12 -19.83 -10.69 6.56
N HIS A 13 -18.71 -10.68 5.84
CA HIS A 13 -17.59 -9.79 6.14
C HIS A 13 -18.09 -8.37 5.87
N LEU A 14 -18.39 -7.73 6.96
CA LEU A 14 -19.00 -6.42 6.93
C LEU A 14 -17.87 -5.39 6.74
N LEU A 15 -18.03 -4.41 5.82
CA LEU A 15 -17.21 -3.18 5.73
C LEU A 15 -16.85 -2.66 7.13
N PRO A 16 -15.65 -2.08 7.35
CA PRO A 16 -15.34 -1.44 8.62
C PRO A 16 -16.49 -0.53 9.08
N LYS A 17 -16.91 -0.63 10.33
CA LYS A 17 -18.10 0.09 10.83
C LYS A 17 -18.10 1.57 10.44
N ALA A 18 -16.94 2.24 10.49
CA ALA A 18 -16.78 3.64 10.11
C ALA A 18 -17.10 3.91 8.63
N LEU A 19 -16.73 3.00 7.70
CA LEU A 19 -17.11 3.15 6.28
C LEU A 19 -18.58 2.87 6.04
N ARG A 20 -19.25 2.02 6.87
CA ARG A 20 -20.66 1.73 6.72
C ARG A 20 -21.58 2.90 7.09
N PHE A 21 -21.19 3.73 8.07
CA PHE A 21 -22.02 4.82 8.54
C PHE A 21 -21.83 6.11 7.76
N SER A 22 -20.78 6.23 6.96
CA SER A 22 -20.40 7.47 6.32
C SER A 22 -20.14 7.38 4.82
N ALA A 23 -19.83 6.20 4.29
CA ALA A 23 -19.66 6.01 2.85
C ALA A 23 -21.00 5.58 2.23
N GLY A 24 -21.56 6.43 1.40
CA GLY A 24 -22.64 6.04 0.50
C GLY A 24 -22.07 5.19 -0.64
N THR A 25 -22.80 4.13 -1.05
CA THR A 25 -22.55 3.50 -2.34
C THR A 25 -22.96 4.45 -3.45
N LEU A 26 -22.04 4.76 -4.36
CA LEU A 26 -22.35 5.60 -5.51
C LEU A 26 -22.82 4.75 -6.70
N THR A 27 -23.74 5.33 -7.49
CA THR A 27 -23.96 4.85 -8.85
C THR A 27 -22.77 5.24 -9.73
N GLU A 28 -22.57 4.50 -10.81
CA GLU A 28 -21.50 4.77 -11.78
C GLU A 28 -21.58 6.21 -12.34
N GLN A 29 -22.79 6.69 -12.61
CA GLN A 29 -23.01 8.05 -13.10
C GLN A 29 -22.61 9.11 -12.07
N SER A 30 -22.97 8.91 -10.79
CA SER A 30 -22.57 9.80 -9.70
C SER A 30 -21.07 9.81 -9.48
N ALA A 31 -20.42 8.63 -9.58
CA ALA A 31 -18.98 8.50 -9.47
C ALA A 31 -18.24 9.23 -10.61
N LEU A 32 -18.72 9.11 -11.85
CA LEU A 32 -18.16 9.85 -12.98
C LEU A 32 -18.30 11.37 -12.82
N ALA A 33 -19.42 11.85 -12.30
CA ALA A 33 -19.64 13.28 -12.03
C ALA A 33 -18.67 13.77 -10.94
N LEU A 34 -18.45 12.96 -9.90
CA LEU A 34 -17.51 13.26 -8.82
C LEU A 34 -16.05 13.29 -9.33
N LEU A 35 -15.64 12.31 -10.14
CA LEU A 35 -14.32 12.30 -10.76
C LEU A 35 -14.08 13.54 -11.65
N LYS A 36 -15.10 14.00 -12.40
CA LYS A 36 -15.03 15.24 -13.19
C LYS A 36 -14.84 16.47 -12.30
N LYS A 37 -15.48 16.50 -11.12
CA LYS A 37 -15.30 17.57 -10.13
C LYS A 37 -13.85 17.64 -9.64
N HIS A 38 -13.22 16.49 -9.38
CA HIS A 38 -11.85 16.41 -8.88
C HIS A 38 -10.78 16.51 -9.99
N ALA A 39 -11.13 16.19 -11.24
CA ALA A 39 -10.23 16.28 -12.40
C ALA A 39 -9.98 17.74 -12.83
N ARG A 40 -9.46 18.58 -11.93
CA ARG A 40 -9.18 20.00 -12.19
C ARG A 40 -7.73 20.36 -11.90
N GLY A 41 -7.19 21.35 -12.62
CA GLY A 41 -5.83 21.82 -12.41
C GLY A 41 -4.79 20.70 -12.53
N LYS A 42 -3.93 20.56 -11.54
CA LYS A 42 -2.85 19.57 -11.53
C LYS A 42 -3.34 18.12 -11.46
N PHE A 43 -4.57 17.87 -10.98
CA PHE A 43 -5.15 16.52 -10.86
C PHE A 43 -5.74 16.00 -12.17
N ALA A 44 -6.01 16.86 -13.16
CA ALA A 44 -6.71 16.49 -14.39
C ALA A 44 -6.01 15.42 -15.24
N LYS A 45 -4.70 15.26 -15.08
CA LYS A 45 -3.85 14.34 -15.87
C LYS A 45 -3.41 13.10 -15.06
N SER A 46 -3.94 12.89 -13.87
CA SER A 46 -3.59 11.77 -13.01
C SER A 46 -3.85 10.42 -13.69
N SER A 47 -2.92 9.49 -13.49
CA SER A 47 -3.07 8.10 -13.95
C SER A 47 -4.17 7.38 -13.18
N THR A 48 -4.30 7.67 -11.90
CA THR A 48 -5.32 7.11 -11.02
C THR A 48 -6.73 7.54 -11.44
N LEU A 49 -6.92 8.81 -11.86
CA LEU A 49 -8.21 9.23 -12.42
C LEU A 49 -8.58 8.50 -13.72
N ARG A 50 -7.59 8.17 -14.57
CA ARG A 50 -7.84 7.34 -15.75
C ARG A 50 -8.23 5.91 -15.37
N ALA A 51 -7.54 5.33 -14.39
CA ALA A 51 -7.88 4.01 -13.84
C ALA A 51 -9.28 4.01 -13.23
N ALA A 52 -9.66 5.02 -12.45
CA ALA A 52 -11.00 5.15 -11.88
C ALA A 52 -12.10 5.21 -12.96
N LYS A 53 -11.89 5.96 -14.04
CA LYS A 53 -12.84 6.01 -15.17
C LYS A 53 -12.94 4.66 -15.85
N ARG A 54 -11.81 4.00 -16.16
CA ARG A 54 -11.78 2.66 -16.72
C ARG A 54 -12.51 1.65 -15.84
N PHE A 55 -12.28 1.69 -14.52
CA PHE A 55 -12.98 0.83 -13.57
C PHE A 55 -14.51 1.01 -13.66
N ILE A 56 -15.00 2.26 -13.71
CA ILE A 56 -16.43 2.54 -13.83
C ILE A 56 -16.99 2.01 -15.16
N GLU A 57 -16.26 2.19 -16.26
CA GLU A 57 -16.65 1.68 -17.59
C GLU A 57 -16.74 0.15 -17.59
N GLN A 58 -15.77 -0.55 -17.01
CA GLN A 58 -15.79 -2.01 -16.85
C GLN A 58 -16.96 -2.46 -15.97
N ARG A 59 -17.27 -1.72 -14.89
CA ARG A 59 -18.41 -2.02 -14.04
C ARG A 59 -19.75 -1.87 -14.79
N VAL A 60 -19.92 -0.83 -15.60
CA VAL A 60 -21.09 -0.64 -16.48
C VAL A 60 -21.21 -1.78 -17.49
N ALA A 61 -20.09 -2.31 -18.00
CA ALA A 61 -20.05 -3.46 -18.88
C ALA A 61 -20.32 -4.80 -18.16
N GLY A 62 -20.35 -4.82 -16.83
CA GLY A 62 -20.60 -6.02 -16.01
C GLY A 62 -19.36 -6.77 -15.53
N ASP A 63 -18.15 -6.37 -15.98
CA ASP A 63 -16.90 -7.08 -15.67
C ASP A 63 -16.47 -6.94 -14.19
N ARG A 64 -16.95 -5.91 -13.48
CA ARG A 64 -16.61 -5.58 -12.10
C ARG A 64 -17.83 -5.48 -11.18
N ALA A 65 -18.87 -6.24 -11.47
CA ALA A 65 -20.16 -6.15 -10.75
C ALA A 65 -20.06 -6.49 -9.24
N ASP A 66 -19.06 -7.28 -8.84
CA ASP A 66 -18.82 -7.72 -7.46
C ASP A 66 -18.00 -6.73 -6.61
N SER A 67 -17.62 -5.59 -7.17
CA SER A 67 -16.78 -4.58 -6.50
C SER A 67 -17.57 -3.30 -6.23
N ASP A 68 -17.47 -2.78 -5.01
CA ASP A 68 -18.21 -1.59 -4.58
C ASP A 68 -17.53 -0.28 -5.01
N ILE A 69 -18.37 0.73 -5.30
CA ILE A 69 -17.95 2.13 -5.43
C ILE A 69 -18.36 2.86 -4.15
N LEU A 70 -17.40 3.28 -3.36
CA LEU A 70 -17.61 3.95 -2.09
C LEU A 70 -17.19 5.42 -2.13
N HIS A 71 -17.97 6.27 -1.48
CA HIS A 71 -17.67 7.70 -1.36
C HIS A 71 -17.89 8.16 0.08
N HIS A 72 -16.92 8.90 0.60
CA HIS A 72 -17.00 9.53 1.91
C HIS A 72 -16.68 11.03 1.80
N VAL A 73 -17.43 11.86 2.49
CA VAL A 73 -17.20 13.30 2.58
C VAL A 73 -16.75 13.65 3.99
N GLY A 74 -15.66 14.35 4.11
CA GLY A 74 -15.05 14.76 5.36
C GLY A 74 -13.91 13.85 5.82
N ARG A 75 -13.43 14.09 7.03
CA ARG A 75 -12.36 13.29 7.64
C ARG A 75 -12.92 11.94 8.11
N VAL A 76 -12.21 10.87 7.82
CA VAL A 76 -12.54 9.51 8.30
C VAL A 76 -11.36 8.86 9.00
N SER A 77 -11.66 8.10 10.07
CA SER A 77 -10.68 7.30 10.80
C SER A 77 -11.12 5.84 10.89
N LEU A 78 -10.24 4.93 10.49
CA LEU A 78 -10.46 3.48 10.45
C LEU A 78 -9.42 2.78 11.28
N GLU A 79 -9.73 1.60 11.81
CA GLU A 79 -8.73 0.74 12.46
C GLU A 79 -7.82 0.09 11.42
N GLU A 80 -8.38 -0.41 10.32
CA GLU A 80 -7.69 -1.03 9.19
C GLU A 80 -8.49 -0.78 7.90
N LEU A 81 -7.82 -0.65 6.77
CA LEU A 81 -8.43 -0.59 5.44
C LEU A 81 -7.70 -1.55 4.50
N VAL A 82 -8.42 -2.57 4.00
CA VAL A 82 -7.92 -3.53 3.02
C VAL A 82 -8.95 -3.65 1.89
N THR A 83 -8.61 -3.21 0.68
CA THR A 83 -9.57 -3.13 -0.44
C THR A 83 -9.78 -4.48 -1.15
N GLY A 84 -8.73 -5.30 -1.24
CA GLY A 84 -8.76 -6.58 -1.96
C GLY A 84 -9.55 -7.70 -1.29
N ARG A 85 -10.01 -7.51 -0.04
CA ARG A 85 -10.81 -8.51 0.70
C ARG A 85 -12.30 -8.26 0.54
N ARG A 86 -13.10 -9.33 0.60
CA ARG A 86 -14.57 -9.19 0.54
C ARG A 86 -15.14 -8.48 1.79
N PRO A 87 -16.07 -7.51 1.65
CA PRO A 87 -16.57 -6.99 0.37
C PRO A 87 -15.48 -6.22 -0.38
N ARG A 88 -15.38 -6.43 -1.70
CA ARG A 88 -14.34 -5.82 -2.53
C ARG A 88 -14.63 -4.35 -2.75
N ILE A 89 -13.67 -3.50 -2.45
CA ILE A 89 -13.72 -2.07 -2.75
C ILE A 89 -12.94 -1.86 -4.05
N GLY A 90 -13.64 -1.67 -5.16
CA GLY A 90 -13.01 -1.41 -6.45
C GLY A 90 -12.68 0.07 -6.66
N LEU A 91 -13.53 0.96 -6.14
CA LEU A 91 -13.26 2.41 -6.14
C LEU A 91 -13.65 3.00 -4.79
N LEU A 92 -12.69 3.67 -4.13
CA LEU A 92 -12.95 4.47 -2.93
C LEU A 92 -12.54 5.93 -3.18
N ILE A 93 -13.46 6.84 -2.96
CA ILE A 93 -13.21 8.29 -3.01
C ILE A 93 -13.46 8.89 -1.62
N VAL A 94 -12.43 9.49 -1.02
CA VAL A 94 -12.53 10.23 0.24
C VAL A 94 -12.31 11.71 -0.03
N GLU A 95 -13.37 12.52 0.09
CA GLU A 95 -13.27 13.99 0.03
C GLU A 95 -12.84 14.52 1.40
N GLY A 96 -11.57 14.42 1.75
CA GLY A 96 -10.99 14.84 3.02
C GLY A 96 -9.80 13.97 3.40
N ASP A 97 -9.43 13.99 4.68
CA ASP A 97 -8.32 13.19 5.20
C ASP A 97 -8.77 11.76 5.52
N LEU A 98 -7.95 10.78 5.18
CA LEU A 98 -8.09 9.39 5.58
C LEU A 98 -7.03 9.02 6.61
N THR A 99 -7.47 8.62 7.80
CA THR A 99 -6.59 8.08 8.85
C THR A 99 -6.89 6.61 9.07
N VAL A 100 -5.87 5.76 8.97
CA VAL A 100 -5.94 4.33 9.25
C VAL A 100 -5.00 4.04 10.41
N LYS A 101 -5.52 3.73 11.60
CA LYS A 101 -4.69 3.52 12.80
C LYS A 101 -3.70 2.35 12.65
N GLY A 102 -4.13 1.31 11.94
CA GLY A 102 -3.36 0.15 11.59
C GLY A 102 -2.81 0.23 10.16
N ARG A 103 -3.10 -0.80 9.39
CA ARG A 103 -2.63 -0.97 8.02
C ARG A 103 -3.65 -0.45 7.01
N TYR A 104 -3.16 0.36 6.08
CA TYR A 104 -3.78 0.60 4.78
C TYR A 104 -3.18 -0.38 3.77
N GLU A 105 -4.01 -1.09 3.04
CA GLU A 105 -3.60 -2.00 1.97
C GLU A 105 -4.58 -1.94 0.83
N ASP A 106 -4.11 -1.60 -0.36
CA ASP A 106 -4.86 -1.72 -1.60
C ASP A 106 -4.30 -2.85 -2.47
N SER A 107 -5.03 -3.22 -3.52
CA SER A 107 -4.77 -4.44 -4.28
C SER A 107 -4.82 -4.18 -5.78
N LEU A 108 -3.99 -4.92 -6.52
CA LEU A 108 -4.08 -5.01 -7.97
C LEU A 108 -5.04 -6.12 -8.42
N ASP A 109 -5.10 -7.25 -7.71
CA ASP A 109 -6.01 -8.35 -8.02
C ASP A 109 -6.87 -8.73 -6.80
N PRO A 110 -8.14 -8.35 -6.81
CA PRO A 110 -8.82 -7.51 -7.82
C PRO A 110 -8.35 -6.05 -7.76
N GLU A 111 -8.22 -5.42 -8.94
CA GLU A 111 -7.81 -4.03 -9.07
C GLU A 111 -8.68 -3.11 -8.21
N SER A 112 -8.03 -2.28 -7.40
CA SER A 112 -8.66 -1.24 -6.61
C SER A 112 -8.08 0.14 -6.92
N VAL A 113 -8.94 1.14 -6.85
CA VAL A 113 -8.58 2.55 -7.07
C VAL A 113 -9.00 3.34 -5.83
N VAL A 114 -8.06 4.03 -5.23
CA VAL A 114 -8.30 4.85 -4.04
C VAL A 114 -7.87 6.29 -4.30
N ILE A 115 -8.79 7.22 -4.09
CA ILE A 115 -8.55 8.67 -4.22
C ILE A 115 -8.86 9.35 -2.89
N VAL A 116 -7.86 10.01 -2.30
CA VAL A 116 -7.98 10.79 -1.07
C VAL A 116 -7.68 12.24 -1.38
N THR A 117 -8.67 13.13 -1.26
CA THR A 117 -8.48 14.56 -1.60
C THR A 117 -7.76 15.36 -0.50
N GLY A 118 -7.60 14.78 0.67
CA GLY A 118 -6.75 15.29 1.76
C GLY A 118 -5.48 14.45 1.89
N SER A 119 -5.00 14.28 3.12
CA SER A 119 -3.85 13.44 3.45
C SER A 119 -4.28 12.03 3.82
N LEU A 120 -3.43 11.04 3.48
CA LEU A 120 -3.54 9.67 3.96
C LEU A 120 -2.51 9.44 5.07
N ARG A 121 -2.97 8.99 6.24
CA ARG A 121 -2.12 8.64 7.38
C ARG A 121 -2.41 7.21 7.81
N ALA A 122 -1.37 6.38 7.97
CA ALA A 122 -1.51 5.01 8.45
C ALA A 122 -0.34 4.62 9.36
N ARG A 123 -0.45 3.50 10.09
CA ARG A 123 0.73 2.89 10.71
C ARG A 123 1.64 2.32 9.62
N ASP A 124 1.07 1.52 8.73
CA ASP A 124 1.71 0.94 7.57
C ASP A 124 0.86 1.17 6.32
N VAL A 125 1.52 1.40 5.19
CA VAL A 125 0.91 1.49 3.86
C VAL A 125 1.51 0.42 2.98
N ILE A 126 0.65 -0.42 2.38
CA ILE A 126 1.02 -1.37 1.33
C ILE A 126 0.11 -1.04 0.14
N THR A 127 0.70 -0.61 -0.96
CA THR A 127 -0.07 -0.26 -2.16
C THR A 127 0.43 -1.04 -3.37
N ALA A 128 -0.48 -1.81 -3.94
CA ALA A 128 -0.32 -2.56 -5.18
C ALA A 128 -1.36 -2.11 -6.23
N GLY A 129 -2.37 -1.34 -5.83
CA GLY A 129 -3.41 -0.78 -6.67
C GLY A 129 -3.12 0.64 -7.12
N PHE A 130 -4.16 1.35 -7.56
CA PHE A 130 -4.06 2.75 -7.96
C PHE A 130 -4.37 3.66 -6.76
N LEU A 131 -3.36 4.37 -6.28
CA LEU A 131 -3.49 5.30 -5.15
C LEU A 131 -3.24 6.74 -5.57
N GLU A 132 -4.19 7.65 -5.31
CA GLU A 132 -4.02 9.11 -5.46
C GLU A 132 -4.27 9.81 -4.13
N VAL A 133 -3.30 10.62 -3.67
CA VAL A 133 -3.38 11.42 -2.45
C VAL A 133 -3.10 12.88 -2.80
N HIS A 134 -4.06 13.77 -2.58
CA HIS A 134 -3.90 15.19 -2.90
C HIS A 134 -3.10 15.96 -1.84
N GLY A 135 -3.08 15.49 -0.59
CA GLY A 135 -2.23 15.96 0.49
C GLY A 135 -1.00 15.07 0.66
N ASP A 136 -0.58 14.88 1.90
CA ASP A 136 0.58 14.07 2.26
C ASP A 136 0.22 12.59 2.43
N LEU A 137 1.17 11.72 2.10
CA LEU A 137 1.15 10.31 2.44
C LEU A 137 2.09 10.04 3.60
N VAL A 138 1.55 9.67 4.75
CA VAL A 138 2.33 9.52 5.98
C VAL A 138 2.13 8.14 6.59
N ALA A 139 3.22 7.41 6.79
CA ALA A 139 3.18 6.16 7.56
C ALA A 139 4.03 6.24 8.83
N GLY A 140 3.51 5.64 9.91
CA GLY A 140 4.23 5.58 11.19
C GLY A 140 5.40 4.60 11.18
N GLN A 141 5.37 3.59 10.32
CA GLN A 141 6.40 2.55 10.22
C GLN A 141 6.90 2.35 8.80
N SER A 142 6.03 1.93 7.86
CA SER A 142 6.47 1.52 6.54
C SER A 142 5.52 1.98 5.43
N ILE A 143 6.09 2.34 4.27
CA ILE A 143 5.39 2.46 3.00
C ILE A 143 6.01 1.48 2.03
N LEU A 144 5.21 0.54 1.52
CA LEU A 144 5.60 -0.42 0.51
C LEU A 144 4.80 -0.14 -0.77
N PHE A 145 5.50 0.26 -1.81
CA PHE A 145 5.00 0.39 -3.16
C PHE A 145 5.34 -0.90 -3.91
N VAL A 146 4.35 -1.77 -4.11
CA VAL A 146 4.58 -3.12 -4.64
C VAL A 146 3.70 -3.36 -5.85
N ASP A 147 4.19 -4.20 -6.78
CA ASP A 147 3.53 -4.53 -8.04
C ASP A 147 3.74 -3.52 -9.18
N ASN A 148 3.71 -3.98 -10.44
CA ASN A 148 4.15 -3.22 -11.61
C ASN A 148 3.02 -2.70 -12.52
N ASP A 149 1.77 -3.20 -12.36
CA ASP A 149 0.67 -2.89 -13.28
C ASP A 149 -0.20 -1.71 -12.82
N ALA A 150 0.09 -1.17 -11.64
CA ALA A 150 -0.59 -0.01 -11.10
C ALA A 150 0.38 1.16 -10.85
N CYS A 151 -0.14 2.25 -10.33
CA CYS A 151 0.69 3.41 -10.00
C CYS A 151 0.09 4.26 -8.88
N GLY A 152 0.98 4.97 -8.18
CA GLY A 152 0.61 5.97 -7.17
C GLY A 152 0.89 7.40 -7.63
N GLU A 153 0.10 8.36 -7.15
CA GLU A 153 0.38 9.79 -7.30
C GLU A 153 0.09 10.52 -5.98
N VAL A 154 1.13 11.13 -5.40
CA VAL A 154 1.05 11.91 -4.16
C VAL A 154 1.39 13.35 -4.45
N PHE A 155 0.44 14.26 -4.22
CA PHE A 155 0.62 15.68 -4.53
C PHE A 155 1.28 16.48 -3.42
N GLY A 156 1.35 15.94 -2.21
CA GLY A 156 2.13 16.44 -1.09
C GLY A 156 3.45 15.70 -0.91
N ASP A 157 3.92 15.62 0.32
CA ASP A 157 5.12 14.89 0.72
C ASP A 157 4.79 13.41 1.03
N VAL A 158 5.77 12.53 0.86
CA VAL A 158 5.75 11.14 1.35
C VAL A 158 6.65 11.06 2.58
N SER A 159 6.15 10.55 3.69
CA SER A 159 6.90 10.46 4.95
C SER A 159 6.70 9.13 5.65
N ALA A 160 7.79 8.39 5.92
CA ALA A 160 7.80 7.17 6.72
C ALA A 160 9.21 6.86 7.23
N PRO A 161 9.39 6.11 8.32
CA PRO A 161 10.71 5.58 8.67
C PRO A 161 11.33 4.73 7.56
N PHE A 162 10.52 3.89 6.89
CA PHE A 162 10.93 2.98 5.82
C PHE A 162 10.04 3.15 4.59
N VAL A 163 10.66 3.35 3.42
CA VAL A 163 10.00 3.37 2.11
C VAL A 163 10.68 2.35 1.22
N TYR A 164 9.89 1.42 0.70
CA TYR A 164 10.32 0.40 -0.23
C TYR A 164 9.52 0.47 -1.53
N THR A 165 10.18 0.32 -2.66
CA THR A 165 9.50 0.25 -3.95
C THR A 165 10.00 -0.94 -4.76
N ASN A 166 9.04 -1.71 -5.32
CA ASN A 166 9.33 -2.80 -6.24
C ASN A 166 8.41 -2.66 -7.46
N TYR A 167 8.95 -2.15 -8.55
CA TYR A 167 8.29 -1.92 -9.84
C TYR A 167 7.05 -1.01 -9.83
N HIS A 168 6.50 -0.64 -8.68
CA HIS A 168 5.33 0.23 -8.58
C HIS A 168 5.70 1.70 -8.86
N ALA A 169 5.21 2.24 -9.96
CA ALA A 169 5.51 3.61 -10.35
C ALA A 169 4.79 4.62 -9.44
N VAL A 170 5.54 5.46 -8.73
CA VAL A 170 4.99 6.49 -7.85
C VAL A 170 5.51 7.86 -8.24
N LYS A 171 4.59 8.81 -8.45
CA LYS A 171 4.92 10.21 -8.66
C LYS A 171 4.64 11.02 -7.41
N VAL A 172 5.66 11.65 -6.86
CA VAL A 172 5.59 12.50 -5.67
C VAL A 172 5.86 13.96 -6.07
N HIS A 173 4.86 14.82 -5.93
CA HIS A 173 5.00 16.24 -6.25
C HIS A 173 5.69 17.05 -5.14
N GLY A 174 5.75 16.52 -3.94
CA GLY A 174 6.54 17.01 -2.82
C GLY A 174 7.90 16.33 -2.71
N GLY A 175 8.35 16.10 -1.48
CA GLY A 175 9.57 15.39 -1.13
C GLY A 175 9.29 13.99 -0.58
N VAL A 176 10.35 13.17 -0.52
CA VAL A 176 10.34 11.87 0.18
C VAL A 176 11.22 11.99 1.41
N ASN A 177 10.59 11.84 2.58
CA ASN A 177 11.23 11.97 3.89
C ASN A 177 11.21 10.62 4.60
N ALA A 178 12.34 9.91 4.56
CA ALA A 178 12.46 8.61 5.20
C ALA A 178 13.86 8.40 5.80
N ARG A 179 13.94 7.51 6.79
CA ARG A 179 15.23 7.08 7.33
C ARG A 179 15.94 6.12 6.36
N LEU A 180 15.16 5.30 5.65
CA LEU A 180 15.64 4.41 4.59
C LEU A 180 14.63 4.41 3.43
N VAL A 181 15.13 4.69 2.22
CA VAL A 181 14.43 4.46 0.95
C VAL A 181 15.25 3.48 0.15
N THR A 182 14.66 2.35 -0.22
CA THR A 182 15.35 1.29 -0.99
C THR A 182 14.38 0.58 -1.94
N GLY A 183 14.89 -0.35 -2.74
CA GLY A 183 14.14 -1.04 -3.77
C GLY A 183 14.55 -0.59 -5.17
N ASP A 184 13.62 -0.40 -6.10
CA ASP A 184 13.91 0.12 -7.44
C ASP A 184 13.73 1.64 -7.52
N ALA A 185 14.85 2.38 -7.51
CA ALA A 185 14.89 3.86 -7.54
C ALA A 185 14.14 4.49 -8.72
N LYS A 186 14.03 3.79 -9.86
CA LYS A 186 13.42 4.34 -11.08
C LYS A 186 11.92 4.58 -10.91
N HIS A 187 11.31 3.92 -9.95
CA HIS A 187 9.86 3.93 -9.77
C HIS A 187 9.35 5.04 -8.86
N ILE A 188 10.22 5.68 -8.05
CA ILE A 188 9.82 6.88 -7.29
C ILE A 188 10.32 8.14 -8.01
N ARG A 189 9.39 8.89 -8.59
CA ARG A 189 9.68 10.18 -9.26
C ARG A 189 9.25 11.33 -8.34
N SER A 190 10.20 11.88 -7.60
CA SER A 190 9.98 13.04 -6.72
C SER A 190 10.46 14.34 -7.37
N THR A 191 9.77 15.46 -7.08
CA THR A 191 10.23 16.79 -7.51
C THR A 191 11.38 17.33 -6.69
N LYS A 192 11.59 16.79 -5.47
CA LYS A 192 12.72 17.13 -4.59
C LYS A 192 13.67 15.94 -4.51
N PRO A 193 14.98 16.16 -4.42
CA PRO A 193 15.93 15.07 -4.22
C PRO A 193 15.67 14.37 -2.88
N TYR A 194 15.92 13.07 -2.84
CA TYR A 194 15.85 12.24 -1.64
C TYR A 194 17.03 11.26 -1.61
N ALA A 195 17.39 10.78 -0.43
CA ALA A 195 18.43 9.78 -0.29
C ALA A 195 17.84 8.41 -0.63
N PHE A 196 18.41 7.76 -1.64
CA PHE A 196 18.10 6.38 -2.01
C PHE A 196 19.33 5.51 -1.75
N ILE A 197 19.11 4.30 -1.26
CA ILE A 197 20.15 3.31 -0.97
C ILE A 197 19.80 2.03 -1.72
N GLU A 198 20.69 1.55 -2.57
CA GLU A 198 20.52 0.28 -3.30
C GLU A 198 20.31 -0.89 -2.32
N GLU A 199 19.48 -1.86 -2.69
CA GLU A 199 19.15 -3.01 -1.83
C GLU A 199 20.40 -3.80 -1.40
N THR A 200 21.37 -3.93 -2.28
CA THR A 200 22.64 -4.62 -2.06
C THR A 200 23.62 -3.86 -1.16
N ASP A 201 23.33 -2.59 -0.82
CA ASP A 201 24.19 -1.81 0.07
C ASP A 201 24.12 -2.37 1.50
N PRO A 202 25.26 -2.67 2.14
CA PRO A 202 25.28 -3.17 3.52
C PRO A 202 24.50 -2.33 4.53
N ARG A 203 24.39 -1.02 4.29
CA ARG A 203 23.62 -0.09 5.14
C ARG A 203 22.13 -0.45 5.18
N VAL A 204 21.58 -1.05 4.11
CA VAL A 204 20.20 -1.54 4.09
C VAL A 204 20.05 -2.66 5.10
N ARG A 205 20.92 -3.66 5.04
CA ARG A 205 20.94 -4.78 6.00
C ARG A 205 21.06 -4.29 7.44
N ASP A 206 21.99 -3.40 7.71
CA ASP A 206 22.21 -2.86 9.06
C ASP A 206 21.01 -2.06 9.61
N ALA A 207 20.22 -1.48 8.71
CA ALA A 207 19.02 -0.72 9.07
C ALA A 207 17.80 -1.61 9.32
N LEU A 208 17.71 -2.79 8.70
CA LEU A 208 16.58 -3.72 8.83
C LEU A 208 16.51 -4.33 10.23
N SER A 209 15.30 -4.66 10.66
CA SER A 209 15.13 -5.29 11.98
C SER A 209 15.72 -6.71 11.97
N PRO A 210 16.39 -7.14 13.06
CA PRO A 210 16.94 -8.49 13.16
C PRO A 210 15.88 -9.59 12.95
N ARG A 211 14.63 -9.30 13.31
CA ARG A 211 13.51 -10.22 13.12
C ARG A 211 13.15 -10.37 11.63
N LEU A 212 13.22 -9.29 10.85
CA LEU A 212 12.99 -9.34 9.41
C LEU A 212 14.14 -10.06 8.70
N LEU A 213 15.38 -9.78 9.09
CA LEU A 213 16.55 -10.48 8.54
C LEU A 213 16.45 -11.98 8.74
N LYS A 214 15.95 -12.43 9.92
CA LYS A 214 15.71 -13.86 10.17
C LYS A 214 14.69 -14.45 9.20
N VAL A 215 13.59 -13.74 8.89
CA VAL A 215 12.57 -14.20 7.92
C VAL A 215 13.17 -14.38 6.53
N PHE A 216 14.15 -13.57 6.13
CA PHE A 216 14.84 -13.73 4.86
C PHE A 216 15.85 -14.91 4.87
N ALA A 217 16.45 -15.19 6.02
CA ALA A 217 17.46 -16.25 6.15
C ALA A 217 16.86 -17.66 6.25
N ASP A 218 15.64 -17.81 6.79
CA ASP A 218 15.06 -19.12 7.11
C ASP A 218 14.80 -20.05 5.90
N GLU A 219 14.85 -19.56 4.64
CA GLU A 219 14.60 -20.37 3.44
C GLU A 219 15.87 -20.76 2.66
N ILE A 220 17.01 -20.17 2.98
CA ILE A 220 18.27 -20.52 2.26
C ILE A 220 18.78 -21.93 2.66
N PHE A 221 18.23 -22.49 3.73
CA PHE A 221 18.68 -23.79 4.27
C PHE A 221 17.82 -24.98 3.85
N GLU A 222 16.72 -24.82 3.13
CA GLU A 222 15.84 -25.95 2.77
C GLU A 222 16.12 -26.58 1.40
N ASP A 223 16.86 -25.93 0.48
CA ASP A 223 16.99 -26.39 -0.90
C ASP A 223 18.35 -26.95 -1.31
N GLU A 224 19.36 -27.02 -0.47
CA GLU A 224 20.65 -27.63 -0.84
C GLU A 224 21.07 -28.75 0.10
N GLU A 225 20.72 -29.99 -0.29
CA GLU A 225 21.40 -31.18 0.20
C GLU A 225 22.85 -31.16 -0.28
N GLY A 226 23.78 -30.76 0.57
CA GLY A 226 25.11 -31.38 0.55
C GLY A 226 26.34 -30.58 0.19
N GLU A 227 26.37 -29.26 0.20
CA GLU A 227 27.67 -28.56 0.26
C GLU A 227 27.70 -27.67 1.53
N GLU A 228 28.75 -27.91 2.35
CA GLU A 228 29.07 -27.02 3.48
C GLU A 228 29.40 -25.64 2.90
N ALA A 229 28.37 -24.78 2.85
CA ALA A 229 28.54 -23.39 2.51
C ALA A 229 29.39 -22.73 3.59
N ASP A 230 30.53 -22.18 3.21
CA ASP A 230 31.34 -21.31 4.03
C ASP A 230 30.42 -20.29 4.72
N ALA A 231 30.49 -20.23 6.04
CA ALA A 231 29.57 -19.50 6.91
C ALA A 231 29.73 -17.96 6.85
N GLU A 232 29.97 -17.40 5.67
CA GLU A 232 29.68 -15.99 5.40
C GLU A 232 28.17 -15.87 5.24
N ALA A 233 27.55 -15.19 6.19
CA ALA A 233 26.10 -14.99 6.24
C ALA A 233 25.55 -14.66 4.85
N PRO A 234 24.55 -15.42 4.36
CA PRO A 234 24.06 -15.30 2.99
C PRO A 234 23.69 -13.84 2.70
N TRP A 235 24.29 -13.30 1.65
CA TRP A 235 23.96 -11.99 1.14
C TRP A 235 22.52 -12.04 0.64
N ILE A 236 21.70 -11.12 1.11
CA ILE A 236 20.38 -10.89 0.54
C ILE A 236 20.66 -10.16 -0.78
N ASP A 237 20.66 -10.89 -1.90
CA ASP A 237 20.88 -10.32 -3.22
C ASP A 237 19.73 -9.37 -3.62
N ALA A 238 18.55 -9.59 -3.05
CA ALA A 238 17.38 -8.72 -3.18
C ALA A 238 16.42 -8.93 -2.01
N ILE A 239 15.66 -7.89 -1.66
CA ILE A 239 14.58 -8.00 -0.67
C ILE A 239 13.41 -8.76 -1.29
N ASP A 240 13.06 -9.92 -0.72
CA ASP A 240 11.83 -10.63 -1.08
C ASP A 240 10.62 -9.79 -0.67
N VAL A 241 9.95 -9.23 -1.68
CA VAL A 241 8.84 -8.31 -1.49
C VAL A 241 7.63 -8.97 -0.82
N GLU A 242 7.37 -10.25 -1.10
CA GLU A 242 6.23 -10.97 -0.52
C GLU A 242 6.47 -11.24 0.97
N LYS A 243 7.68 -11.67 1.33
CA LYS A 243 8.08 -11.84 2.73
C LYS A 243 8.08 -10.53 3.49
N LEU A 244 8.61 -9.46 2.89
CA LEU A 244 8.57 -8.11 3.47
C LEU A 244 7.13 -7.66 3.70
N ALA A 245 6.27 -7.77 2.69
CA ALA A 245 4.86 -7.40 2.80
C ALA A 245 4.14 -8.26 3.86
N ALA A 246 4.38 -9.58 3.88
CA ALA A 246 3.81 -10.47 4.90
C ALA A 246 4.26 -10.09 6.32
N PHE A 247 5.53 -9.71 6.49
CA PHE A 247 6.08 -9.25 7.76
C PHE A 247 5.42 -7.96 8.24
N VAL A 248 5.28 -6.98 7.36
CA VAL A 248 4.60 -5.70 7.65
C VAL A 248 3.09 -5.91 7.89
N ARG A 249 2.44 -6.82 7.16
CA ARG A 249 1.02 -7.20 7.39
C ARG A 249 0.78 -7.73 8.81
N ARG A 250 1.77 -8.38 9.42
CA ARG A 250 1.71 -8.83 10.82
C ARG A 250 1.94 -7.69 11.83
N GLY A 251 2.17 -6.46 11.37
CA GLY A 251 2.39 -5.29 12.20
C GLY A 251 3.80 -5.17 12.77
N HIS A 252 4.78 -5.84 12.17
CA HIS A 252 6.17 -5.78 12.60
C HIS A 252 6.90 -4.63 11.91
N PRO A 253 7.69 -3.82 12.65
CA PRO A 253 8.48 -2.76 12.05
C PRO A 253 9.62 -3.35 11.20
N ALA A 254 9.72 -2.93 9.94
CA ALA A 254 10.79 -3.36 9.04
C ALA A 254 12.17 -2.88 9.48
N LEU A 255 12.26 -1.67 10.06
CA LEU A 255 13.52 -1.13 10.57
C LEU A 255 13.78 -1.52 12.02
N ALA A 256 15.06 -1.67 12.35
CA ALA A 256 15.51 -1.77 13.73
C ALA A 256 15.08 -0.53 14.52
N GLN A 257 14.50 -0.75 15.69
CA GLN A 257 14.15 0.34 16.59
C GLN A 257 15.47 0.98 17.12
N PRO A 258 15.56 2.31 17.17
CA PRO A 258 16.70 2.93 17.81
C PRO A 258 16.79 2.43 19.25
N ALA A 259 18.00 2.07 19.70
CA ALA A 259 18.21 1.66 21.07
C ALA A 259 17.60 2.71 22.01
N PRO A 260 16.84 2.31 23.04
CA PRO A 260 16.27 3.27 23.97
C PRO A 260 17.42 4.14 24.52
N GLY A 261 17.36 5.42 24.19
CA GLY A 261 18.41 6.36 24.57
C GLY A 261 18.65 6.24 26.08
N ARG A 262 19.87 5.90 26.49
CA ARG A 262 20.28 6.01 27.89
C ARG A 262 19.97 7.45 28.30
N ARG A 263 18.88 7.67 29.05
CA ARG A 263 18.65 8.96 29.70
C ARG A 263 19.93 9.24 30.50
N LYS A 264 20.70 10.23 30.03
CA LYS A 264 21.80 10.78 30.85
C LYS A 264 21.14 11.25 32.15
N LYS A 265 21.44 10.57 33.24
CA LYS A 265 21.11 11.05 34.59
C LYS A 265 21.88 12.30 34.93
#